data_8840f28096b29cb99a3d2bc43ed42299
#
_entry.id   8840f28096b29cb99a3d2bc43ed42299
#
_cell.length_a   1.000
_cell.length_b   1.000
_cell.length_c   1.000
_cell.angle_alpha   90.00
_cell.angle_beta   90.00
_cell.angle_gamma   90.00
#
_symmetry.space_group_name_H-M   'P 1'
#
loop_
_entity.id
_entity.type
_entity.pdbx_description
1 polymer ?
#
loop_
_entity_poly.entity_id
_entity_poly.type
_entity_poly.pdbx_seq_one_letter_code
_entity_poly.pdbx_strand_id
1 'polypeptide(L)'
;MKILLATESYHPNIDGGAIARRNLAIRLKKRGHEVGVVAPGFRLENYEEYLDGIRIFRVAGRTLPIYTDYKFCVYPLREVKRIIKEFEPDVIDMNSPYPIGVSTLTYGKKMGIPVIGTIHVQPENMLLTIEKAKFLFRILEKLAWLYIINVFNRCDYVTSPTQTAIDMLRSNGLKTKAKAISSGIDLNLFNPANNGDYLRKRYDIPNKPVVLYTGRISGEKRLDVMIRAIPSVLDSIDAHFVICGEGREKENIENLVKKMDVYENVTFTGFLPNGEFPDIYSIADLFAIPSESELQSIVTMEALASGLPVVASNKDALPELVQNPENGLLFNPGDSEALSQKIVEILKDDVLKRSMGETSLEIVQKHSIENTISQFESLYNEAIDTFNSKRGH
;
A
#
# COMPACT_ATOMS: atom_id res chain seq x y z
N MET A 1 15.09 -17.32 -13.48
CA MET A 1 15.03 -17.80 -12.08
C MET A 1 13.69 -18.43 -11.81
N LYS A 2 13.64 -19.40 -10.89
CA LYS A 2 12.42 -19.92 -10.28
C LYS A 2 12.16 -19.16 -8.97
N ILE A 3 11.08 -18.40 -8.91
CA ILE A 3 10.75 -17.51 -7.78
C ILE A 3 9.48 -18.02 -7.10
N LEU A 4 9.55 -18.29 -5.79
CA LEU A 4 8.38 -18.69 -5.01
C LEU A 4 7.95 -17.52 -4.13
N LEU A 5 6.78 -16.95 -4.43
CA LEU A 5 6.15 -15.90 -3.63
C LEU A 5 5.25 -16.54 -2.56
N ALA A 6 5.49 -16.26 -1.29
CA ALA A 6 4.71 -16.80 -0.18
C ALA A 6 3.94 -15.67 0.51
N THR A 7 2.61 -15.74 0.50
CA THR A 7 1.75 -14.67 1.00
C THR A 7 0.52 -15.20 1.73
N GLU A 8 0.03 -14.46 2.71
CA GLU A 8 -1.24 -14.79 3.40
C GLU A 8 -2.46 -14.13 2.74
N SER A 9 -2.26 -13.21 1.80
CA SER A 9 -3.33 -12.62 1.00
C SER A 9 -2.96 -12.63 -0.48
N TYR A 10 -3.84 -13.19 -1.28
CA TYR A 10 -3.70 -13.28 -2.73
C TYR A 10 -5.09 -13.30 -3.37
N HIS A 11 -5.18 -13.08 -4.70
CA HIS A 11 -6.46 -13.15 -5.40
C HIS A 11 -7.30 -14.37 -4.96
N PRO A 12 -8.62 -14.23 -4.74
CA PRO A 12 -9.52 -13.11 -5.08
C PRO A 12 -9.58 -11.98 -4.03
N ASN A 13 -8.74 -11.96 -3.01
CA ASN A 13 -8.69 -10.83 -2.10
C ASN A 13 -8.27 -9.56 -2.85
N ILE A 14 -8.88 -8.42 -2.49
CA ILE A 14 -8.69 -7.12 -3.15
C ILE A 14 -7.97 -6.09 -2.27
N ASP A 15 -7.33 -6.55 -1.18
CA ASP A 15 -6.49 -5.66 -0.38
C ASP A 15 -5.19 -5.27 -1.12
N GLY A 16 -4.58 -4.15 -0.70
CA GLY A 16 -3.39 -3.61 -1.36
C GLY A 16 -2.21 -4.60 -1.42
N GLY A 17 -2.06 -5.46 -0.40
CA GLY A 17 -1.03 -6.50 -0.38
C GLY A 17 -1.27 -7.58 -1.44
N ALA A 18 -2.51 -8.06 -1.57
CA ALA A 18 -2.90 -9.04 -2.57
C ALA A 18 -2.71 -8.53 -4.00
N ILE A 19 -3.11 -7.27 -4.24
CA ILE A 19 -2.96 -6.61 -5.55
C ILE A 19 -1.47 -6.44 -5.88
N ALA A 20 -0.66 -5.92 -4.97
CA ALA A 20 0.77 -5.73 -5.18
C ALA A 20 1.49 -7.06 -5.48
N ARG A 21 1.16 -8.14 -4.76
CA ARG A 21 1.75 -9.46 -4.99
C ARG A 21 1.34 -10.09 -6.32
N ARG A 22 0.08 -9.95 -6.71
CA ARG A 22 -0.38 -10.39 -8.03
C ARG A 22 0.32 -9.64 -9.15
N ASN A 23 0.43 -8.32 -9.03
CA ASN A 23 1.14 -7.49 -10.02
C ASN A 23 2.62 -7.87 -10.12
N LEU A 24 3.31 -8.06 -8.99
CA LEU A 24 4.69 -8.53 -8.97
C LEU A 24 4.82 -9.88 -9.69
N ALA A 25 3.98 -10.86 -9.36
CA ALA A 25 4.02 -12.19 -9.95
C ALA A 25 3.81 -12.16 -11.48
N ILE A 26 2.81 -11.41 -11.97
CA ILE A 26 2.51 -11.28 -13.39
C ILE A 26 3.68 -10.65 -14.14
N ARG A 27 4.30 -9.59 -13.58
CA ARG A 27 5.37 -8.87 -14.25
C ARG A 27 6.69 -9.63 -14.24
N LEU A 28 7.04 -10.31 -13.15
CA LEU A 28 8.18 -11.22 -13.11
C LEU A 28 8.03 -12.34 -14.16
N LYS A 29 6.84 -12.91 -14.29
CA LYS A 29 6.56 -13.90 -15.34
C LYS A 29 6.73 -13.31 -16.74
N LYS A 30 6.22 -12.10 -17.00
CA LYS A 30 6.40 -11.43 -18.31
C LYS A 30 7.87 -11.18 -18.65
N ARG A 31 8.74 -11.06 -17.65
CA ARG A 31 10.20 -10.95 -17.82
C ARG A 31 10.91 -12.30 -17.96
N GLY A 32 10.17 -13.41 -18.10
CA GLY A 32 10.71 -14.72 -18.37
C GLY A 32 11.11 -15.54 -17.13
N HIS A 33 10.70 -15.12 -15.93
CA HIS A 33 10.89 -15.93 -14.72
C HIS A 33 9.81 -17.01 -14.61
N GLU A 34 10.17 -18.15 -14.01
CA GLU A 34 9.20 -19.14 -13.55
C GLU A 34 8.73 -18.73 -12.16
N VAL A 35 7.45 -18.37 -12.04
CA VAL A 35 6.87 -17.85 -10.79
C VAL A 35 5.82 -18.80 -10.25
N GLY A 36 5.96 -19.21 -8.99
CA GLY A 36 4.97 -19.92 -8.20
C GLY A 36 4.48 -19.04 -7.03
N VAL A 37 3.24 -19.22 -6.62
CA VAL A 37 2.67 -18.52 -5.46
C VAL A 37 2.15 -19.54 -4.46
N VAL A 38 2.51 -19.39 -3.18
CA VAL A 38 1.90 -20.14 -2.06
C VAL A 38 0.99 -19.18 -1.31
N ALA A 39 -0.31 -19.55 -1.22
CA ALA A 39 -1.32 -18.72 -0.56
C ALA A 39 -2.38 -19.57 0.13
N PRO A 40 -3.16 -19.03 1.07
CA PRO A 40 -4.30 -19.74 1.64
C PRO A 40 -5.33 -20.12 0.58
N GLY A 41 -5.87 -21.34 0.71
CA GLY A 41 -6.96 -21.83 -0.08
C GLY A 41 -8.32 -21.45 0.50
N PHE A 42 -9.35 -21.48 -0.34
CA PHE A 42 -10.73 -21.23 0.06
C PHE A 42 -11.48 -22.55 0.37
N ARG A 43 -10.77 -23.69 0.24
CA ARG A 43 -11.25 -25.03 0.56
C ARG A 43 -10.55 -25.57 1.81
N LEU A 44 -11.12 -26.61 2.42
CA LEU A 44 -10.53 -27.32 3.58
C LEU A 44 -9.41 -28.28 3.18
N GLU A 45 -9.12 -28.41 1.90
CA GLU A 45 -8.08 -29.25 1.30
C GLU A 45 -7.06 -28.40 0.55
N ASN A 46 -5.86 -28.94 0.36
CA ASN A 46 -4.85 -28.32 -0.49
C ASN A 46 -5.23 -28.58 -1.96
N TYR A 47 -5.02 -27.55 -2.80
CA TYR A 47 -5.25 -27.67 -4.24
C TYR A 47 -4.33 -26.74 -5.00
N GLU A 48 -4.29 -26.92 -6.31
CA GLU A 48 -3.54 -26.06 -7.20
C GLU A 48 -4.46 -25.46 -8.24
N GLU A 49 -4.14 -24.26 -8.67
CA GLU A 49 -4.82 -23.57 -9.76
C GLU A 49 -3.84 -22.73 -10.56
N TYR A 50 -4.26 -22.34 -11.76
CA TYR A 50 -3.50 -21.41 -12.60
C TYR A 50 -4.29 -20.12 -12.76
N LEU A 51 -3.65 -19.00 -12.43
CA LEU A 51 -4.19 -17.65 -12.62
C LEU A 51 -3.14 -16.82 -13.36
N ASP A 52 -3.55 -16.14 -14.43
CA ASP A 52 -2.63 -15.38 -15.30
C ASP A 52 -1.44 -16.23 -15.78
N GLY A 53 -1.66 -17.55 -15.90
CA GLY A 53 -0.66 -18.57 -16.23
C GLY A 53 0.40 -18.80 -15.13
N ILE A 54 0.22 -18.31 -13.91
CA ILE A 54 1.06 -18.55 -12.74
C ILE A 54 0.47 -19.71 -11.96
N ARG A 55 1.34 -20.65 -11.53
CA ARG A 55 0.93 -21.78 -10.68
C ARG A 55 0.75 -21.31 -9.25
N ILE A 56 -0.45 -21.50 -8.70
CA ILE A 56 -0.80 -21.11 -7.36
C ILE A 56 -1.05 -22.37 -6.53
N PHE A 57 -0.25 -22.54 -5.50
CA PHE A 57 -0.36 -23.59 -4.51
C PHE A 57 -1.26 -23.10 -3.36
N ARG A 58 -2.50 -23.59 -3.32
CA ARG A 58 -3.47 -23.24 -2.29
C ARG A 58 -3.36 -24.20 -1.11
N VAL A 59 -2.91 -23.67 0.00
CA VAL A 59 -2.84 -24.42 1.26
C VAL A 59 -4.16 -24.32 2.01
N ALA A 60 -4.67 -25.43 2.50
CA ALA A 60 -5.97 -25.51 3.19
C ALA A 60 -6.13 -24.39 4.24
N GLY A 61 -7.15 -23.56 4.03
CA GLY A 61 -7.42 -22.38 4.85
C GLY A 61 -8.73 -22.48 5.62
N ARG A 62 -8.77 -21.86 6.80
CA ARG A 62 -9.97 -21.70 7.61
C ARG A 62 -10.25 -20.24 7.87
N THR A 63 -11.52 -19.88 7.93
CA THR A 63 -11.93 -18.53 8.36
C THR A 63 -11.80 -18.44 9.87
N LEU A 64 -11.17 -17.38 10.37
CA LEU A 64 -11.20 -17.09 11.81
C LEU A 64 -12.43 -16.24 12.14
N PRO A 65 -13.12 -16.50 13.26
CA PRO A 65 -14.34 -15.76 13.64
C PRO A 65 -14.13 -14.25 13.78
N ILE A 66 -12.88 -13.81 14.06
CA ILE A 66 -12.51 -12.40 14.26
C ILE A 66 -12.15 -11.71 12.93
N TYR A 67 -11.77 -12.49 11.88
CA TYR A 67 -11.37 -12.00 10.56
C TYR A 67 -12.05 -12.83 9.47
N THR A 68 -13.33 -12.53 9.22
CA THR A 68 -14.18 -13.30 8.28
C THR A 68 -13.72 -13.18 6.83
N ASP A 69 -13.05 -12.08 6.48
CA ASP A 69 -12.64 -11.77 5.10
C ASP A 69 -11.34 -12.47 4.70
N TYR A 70 -10.59 -13.00 5.67
CA TYR A 70 -9.30 -13.65 5.42
C TYR A 70 -9.33 -15.13 5.78
N LYS A 71 -8.65 -15.93 4.96
CA LYS A 71 -8.39 -17.35 5.24
C LYS A 71 -7.02 -17.50 5.88
N PHE A 72 -6.93 -18.27 6.95
CA PHE A 72 -5.70 -18.57 7.65
C PHE A 72 -5.37 -20.06 7.56
N CYS A 73 -4.10 -20.38 7.35
CA CYS A 73 -3.58 -21.75 7.38
C CYS A 73 -3.09 -22.08 8.78
N VAL A 74 -3.62 -23.14 9.40
CA VAL A 74 -3.29 -23.47 10.81
C VAL A 74 -1.97 -24.23 10.90
N TYR A 75 -1.70 -25.19 10.00
CA TYR A 75 -0.47 -26.00 9.99
C TYR A 75 0.05 -26.26 8.56
N PRO A 76 0.57 -25.23 7.86
CA PRO A 76 0.98 -25.37 6.46
C PRO A 76 2.32 -26.10 6.28
N LEU A 77 3.03 -26.45 7.36
CA LEU A 77 4.42 -26.92 7.34
C LEU A 77 4.68 -28.11 6.38
N ARG A 78 3.84 -29.15 6.42
CA ARG A 78 4.03 -30.34 5.56
C ARG A 78 3.83 -30.00 4.10
N GLU A 79 2.79 -29.23 3.81
CA GLU A 79 2.42 -28.83 2.45
C GLU A 79 3.45 -27.87 1.86
N VAL A 80 3.85 -26.83 2.61
CA VAL A 80 4.89 -25.90 2.19
C VAL A 80 6.20 -26.63 1.91
N LYS A 81 6.56 -27.63 2.73
CA LYS A 81 7.74 -28.47 2.47
C LYS A 81 7.60 -29.23 1.15
N ARG A 82 6.43 -29.80 0.86
CA ARG A 82 6.14 -30.50 -0.41
C ARG A 82 6.31 -29.54 -1.58
N ILE A 83 5.67 -28.36 -1.49
CA ILE A 83 5.70 -27.33 -2.53
C ILE A 83 7.13 -26.89 -2.85
N ILE A 84 7.93 -26.57 -1.83
CA ILE A 84 9.33 -26.13 -2.04
C ILE A 84 10.15 -27.24 -2.70
N LYS A 85 9.95 -28.52 -2.32
CA LYS A 85 10.66 -29.65 -2.93
C LYS A 85 10.24 -29.92 -4.38
N GLU A 86 8.98 -29.68 -4.71
CA GLU A 86 8.43 -29.91 -6.04
C GLU A 86 8.75 -28.74 -6.98
N PHE A 87 8.62 -27.51 -6.51
CA PHE A 87 8.86 -26.32 -7.31
C PHE A 87 10.35 -26.02 -7.48
N GLU A 88 11.20 -26.39 -6.51
CA GLU A 88 12.64 -26.17 -6.50
C GLU A 88 13.02 -24.70 -6.79
N PRO A 89 12.55 -23.72 -5.97
CA PRO A 89 12.82 -22.33 -6.23
C PRO A 89 14.27 -21.95 -6.01
N ASP A 90 14.79 -21.04 -6.85
CA ASP A 90 16.09 -20.38 -6.67
C ASP A 90 16.06 -19.39 -5.51
N VAL A 91 14.90 -18.78 -5.27
CA VAL A 91 14.66 -17.78 -4.21
C VAL A 91 13.22 -17.84 -3.72
N ILE A 92 13.03 -17.58 -2.43
CA ILE A 92 11.71 -17.42 -1.80
C ILE A 92 11.54 -15.97 -1.34
N ASP A 93 10.42 -15.35 -1.73
CA ASP A 93 10.00 -14.04 -1.20
C ASP A 93 8.77 -14.24 -0.32
N MET A 94 8.96 -14.12 1.01
CA MET A 94 7.87 -14.22 1.97
C MET A 94 7.34 -12.83 2.34
N ASN A 95 6.02 -12.67 2.23
CA ASN A 95 5.36 -11.38 2.41
C ASN A 95 4.85 -11.10 3.84
N SER A 96 4.94 -12.06 4.75
CA SER A 96 4.33 -11.89 6.07
C SER A 96 4.91 -12.85 7.10
N PRO A 97 4.89 -12.47 8.40
CA PRO A 97 5.36 -13.34 9.49
C PRO A 97 4.29 -14.35 9.96
N TYR A 98 3.32 -14.68 9.11
CA TYR A 98 2.23 -15.61 9.42
C TYR A 98 2.59 -17.05 9.02
N PRO A 99 1.70 -18.04 9.26
CA PRO A 99 2.03 -19.46 9.14
C PRO A 99 2.64 -19.89 7.80
N ILE A 100 2.17 -19.38 6.65
CA ILE A 100 2.78 -19.69 5.34
C ILE A 100 4.18 -19.10 5.26
N GLY A 101 4.34 -17.81 5.57
CA GLY A 101 5.64 -17.13 5.53
C GLY A 101 6.66 -17.77 6.47
N VAL A 102 6.28 -18.06 7.72
CA VAL A 102 7.18 -18.74 8.68
C VAL A 102 7.53 -20.16 8.23
N SER A 103 6.60 -20.86 7.58
CA SER A 103 6.85 -22.21 7.06
C SER A 103 7.82 -22.18 5.86
N THR A 104 7.64 -21.22 4.95
CA THR A 104 8.55 -21.04 3.80
C THR A 104 9.94 -20.60 4.26
N LEU A 105 10.04 -19.70 5.22
CA LEU A 105 11.31 -19.33 5.84
C LEU A 105 12.02 -20.56 6.47
N THR A 106 11.27 -21.35 7.23
CA THR A 106 11.83 -22.51 7.94
C THR A 106 12.37 -23.55 6.97
N TYR A 107 11.62 -23.89 5.92
CA TYR A 107 12.06 -24.90 4.96
C TYR A 107 12.99 -24.35 3.88
N GLY A 108 12.87 -23.10 3.48
CA GLY A 108 13.84 -22.43 2.63
C GLY A 108 15.23 -22.48 3.23
N LYS A 109 15.37 -22.07 4.50
CA LYS A 109 16.67 -22.15 5.22
C LYS A 109 17.17 -23.58 5.36
N LYS A 110 16.31 -24.57 5.69
CA LYS A 110 16.71 -25.99 5.81
C LYS A 110 17.15 -26.61 4.48
N MET A 111 16.58 -26.16 3.37
CA MET A 111 16.91 -26.67 2.03
C MET A 111 18.00 -25.84 1.35
N GLY A 112 18.46 -24.80 2.01
CA GLY A 112 19.53 -23.95 1.51
C GLY A 112 19.10 -23.09 0.32
N ILE A 113 17.93 -22.50 0.42
CA ILE A 113 17.36 -21.55 -0.53
C ILE A 113 17.34 -20.18 0.15
N PRO A 114 17.83 -19.10 -0.51
CA PRO A 114 17.77 -17.76 0.05
C PRO A 114 16.33 -17.29 0.24
N VAL A 115 16.06 -16.66 1.39
CA VAL A 115 14.73 -16.17 1.73
C VAL A 115 14.77 -14.66 1.97
N ILE A 116 13.96 -13.94 1.19
CA ILE A 116 13.73 -12.51 1.33
C ILE A 116 12.43 -12.30 2.07
N GLY A 117 12.43 -11.43 3.06
CA GLY A 117 11.25 -11.03 3.80
C GLY A 117 10.75 -9.67 3.33
N THR A 118 9.53 -9.58 2.83
CA THR A 118 8.91 -8.31 2.42
C THR A 118 7.84 -7.90 3.43
N ILE A 119 7.96 -6.69 3.99
CA ILE A 119 7.06 -6.20 5.04
C ILE A 119 6.20 -5.07 4.52
N HIS A 120 4.87 -5.25 4.61
CA HIS A 120 3.87 -4.23 4.26
C HIS A 120 2.87 -3.96 5.40
N VAL A 121 3.13 -4.46 6.62
CA VAL A 121 2.16 -4.41 7.72
C VAL A 121 2.79 -3.71 8.93
N GLN A 122 2.02 -2.81 9.54
CA GLN A 122 2.29 -2.23 10.86
C GLN A 122 1.46 -2.98 11.91
N PRO A 123 2.05 -3.41 13.05
CA PRO A 123 1.31 -4.07 14.13
C PRO A 123 0.17 -3.21 14.69
N GLU A 124 0.33 -1.89 14.70
CA GLU A 124 -0.66 -0.93 15.16
C GLU A 124 -1.97 -1.11 14.40
N ASN A 125 -1.93 -1.30 13.09
CA ASN A 125 -3.11 -1.52 12.25
C ASN A 125 -3.80 -2.86 12.54
N MET A 126 -3.08 -3.85 13.10
CA MET A 126 -3.65 -5.14 13.50
C MET A 126 -4.38 -5.05 14.85
N LEU A 127 -3.94 -4.15 15.74
CA LEU A 127 -4.42 -4.05 17.12
C LEU A 127 -5.54 -3.03 17.30
N LEU A 128 -5.82 -2.17 16.31
CA LEU A 128 -6.90 -1.16 16.35
C LEU A 128 -8.30 -1.74 16.63
N THR A 129 -8.46 -3.06 16.51
CA THR A 129 -9.72 -3.76 16.85
C THR A 129 -9.90 -3.93 18.37
N ILE A 130 -8.88 -3.63 19.21
CA ILE A 130 -8.90 -3.86 20.67
C ILE A 130 -8.82 -2.53 21.42
N GLU A 131 -9.76 -1.63 21.19
CA GLU A 131 -9.75 -0.26 21.76
C GLU A 131 -9.89 -0.15 23.29
N LYS A 132 -10.28 -1.21 23.99
CA LYS A 132 -10.76 -1.11 25.40
C LYS A 132 -9.68 -1.16 26.49
N ALA A 133 -8.38 -1.38 26.19
CA ALA A 133 -7.35 -1.49 27.23
C ALA A 133 -5.99 -0.92 26.79
N LYS A 134 -5.81 0.39 26.84
CA LYS A 134 -4.58 1.10 26.40
C LYS A 134 -3.26 0.53 26.98
N PHE A 135 -3.26 0.02 28.21
CA PHE A 135 -2.06 -0.56 28.81
C PHE A 135 -1.74 -1.94 28.23
N LEU A 136 -2.75 -2.79 28.08
CA LEU A 136 -2.59 -4.12 27.46
C LEU A 136 -2.19 -4.00 25.99
N PHE A 137 -2.70 -2.99 25.28
CA PHE A 137 -2.36 -2.67 23.91
C PHE A 137 -0.85 -2.46 23.73
N ARG A 138 -0.21 -1.63 24.56
CA ARG A 138 1.26 -1.38 24.48
C ARG A 138 2.10 -2.63 24.71
N ILE A 139 1.67 -3.52 25.59
CA ILE A 139 2.38 -4.80 25.83
C ILE A 139 2.22 -5.71 24.63
N LEU A 140 1.02 -5.85 24.08
CA LEU A 140 0.73 -6.68 22.90
C LEU A 140 1.46 -6.15 21.66
N GLU A 141 1.49 -4.84 21.47
CA GLU A 141 2.24 -4.18 20.40
C GLU A 141 3.74 -4.50 20.50
N LYS A 142 4.34 -4.36 21.68
CA LYS A 142 5.75 -4.70 21.90
C LYS A 142 6.03 -6.18 21.65
N LEU A 143 5.16 -7.07 22.07
CA LEU A 143 5.29 -8.50 21.80
C LEU A 143 5.12 -8.82 20.31
N ALA A 144 4.19 -8.16 19.62
CA ALA A 144 4.01 -8.29 18.18
C ALA A 144 5.28 -7.84 17.43
N TRP A 145 5.86 -6.68 17.80
CA TRP A 145 7.13 -6.23 17.23
C TRP A 145 8.26 -7.21 17.50
N LEU A 146 8.42 -7.71 18.71
CA LEU A 146 9.44 -8.72 19.04
C LEU A 146 9.28 -9.98 18.18
N TYR A 147 8.06 -10.45 17.99
CA TYR A 147 7.79 -11.63 17.16
C TYR A 147 8.12 -11.34 15.68
N ILE A 148 7.61 -10.25 15.12
CA ILE A 148 7.83 -9.86 13.71
C ILE A 148 9.33 -9.72 13.43
N ILE A 149 10.03 -8.94 14.24
CA ILE A 149 11.47 -8.70 14.09
C ILE A 149 12.28 -10.00 14.24
N ASN A 150 11.91 -10.88 15.17
CA ASN A 150 12.58 -12.19 15.30
C ASN A 150 12.41 -13.06 14.04
N VAL A 151 11.23 -13.05 13.41
CA VAL A 151 10.99 -13.76 12.15
C VAL A 151 11.85 -13.17 11.02
N PHE A 152 11.81 -11.85 10.83
CA PHE A 152 12.53 -11.21 9.74
C PHE A 152 14.04 -11.15 9.93
N ASN A 153 14.53 -11.17 11.16
CA ASN A 153 15.97 -11.32 11.42
C ASN A 153 16.54 -12.69 11.01
N ARG A 154 15.70 -13.66 10.68
CA ARG A 154 16.11 -14.96 10.14
C ARG A 154 16.16 -14.99 8.61
N CYS A 155 15.62 -13.98 7.92
CA CYS A 155 15.72 -13.84 6.47
C CYS A 155 17.14 -13.48 6.03
N ASP A 156 17.48 -13.68 4.76
CA ASP A 156 18.77 -13.26 4.20
C ASP A 156 18.76 -11.77 3.85
N TYR A 157 17.62 -11.27 3.38
CA TYR A 157 17.32 -9.85 3.14
C TYR A 157 15.92 -9.51 3.60
N VAL A 158 15.71 -8.23 3.88
CA VAL A 158 14.38 -7.68 4.18
C VAL A 158 14.09 -6.51 3.24
N THR A 159 12.85 -6.42 2.76
CA THR A 159 12.37 -5.25 2.04
C THR A 159 11.15 -4.64 2.69
N SER A 160 10.98 -3.35 2.50
CA SER A 160 9.78 -2.60 2.84
C SER A 160 9.61 -1.47 1.83
N PRO A 161 8.40 -0.92 1.64
CA PRO A 161 8.16 -0.03 0.51
C PRO A 161 8.89 1.32 0.59
N THR A 162 9.31 1.77 1.77
CA THR A 162 9.95 3.07 1.97
C THR A 162 11.13 2.99 2.92
N GLN A 163 12.00 4.01 2.90
CA GLN A 163 13.11 4.11 3.85
C GLN A 163 12.58 4.34 5.28
N THR A 164 11.55 5.15 5.44
CA THR A 164 10.87 5.35 6.73
C THR A 164 10.40 4.03 7.34
N ALA A 165 9.82 3.14 6.53
CA ALA A 165 9.42 1.81 6.99
C ALA A 165 10.63 0.94 7.40
N ILE A 166 11.74 1.00 6.67
CA ILE A 166 13.00 0.32 7.04
C ILE A 166 13.54 0.87 8.36
N ASP A 167 13.54 2.18 8.54
CA ASP A 167 14.07 2.82 9.76
C ASP A 167 13.18 2.49 10.97
N MET A 168 11.87 2.40 10.78
CA MET A 168 10.95 1.91 11.81
C MET A 168 11.25 0.45 12.20
N LEU A 169 11.53 -0.43 11.23
CA LEU A 169 11.93 -1.80 11.51
C LEU A 169 13.27 -1.88 12.27
N ARG A 170 14.23 -1.04 11.89
CA ARG A 170 15.53 -0.95 12.57
C ARG A 170 15.41 -0.45 14.00
N SER A 171 14.57 0.57 14.24
CA SER A 171 14.30 1.08 15.60
C SER A 171 13.66 0.01 16.50
N ASN A 172 12.92 -0.94 15.91
CA ASN A 172 12.35 -2.09 16.60
C ASN A 172 13.29 -3.32 16.65
N GLY A 173 14.55 -3.21 16.19
CA GLY A 173 15.58 -4.24 16.35
C GLY A 173 15.88 -5.10 15.13
N LEU A 174 15.49 -4.68 13.93
CA LEU A 174 15.88 -5.36 12.67
C LEU A 174 17.39 -5.23 12.46
N LYS A 175 18.07 -6.38 12.35
CA LYS A 175 19.53 -6.50 12.12
C LYS A 175 19.87 -6.98 10.71
N THR A 176 18.93 -7.65 10.06
CA THR A 176 19.08 -8.17 8.68
C THR A 176 19.32 -7.02 7.70
N LYS A 177 20.12 -7.29 6.66
CA LYS A 177 20.26 -6.36 5.54
C LYS A 177 18.88 -6.01 4.99
N ALA A 178 18.62 -4.72 4.85
CA ALA A 178 17.31 -4.24 4.40
C ALA A 178 17.44 -3.19 3.31
N LYS A 179 16.50 -3.20 2.36
CA LYS A 179 16.43 -2.28 1.22
C LYS A 179 14.99 -1.80 1.04
N ALA A 180 14.81 -0.49 0.88
CA ALA A 180 13.53 0.06 0.49
C ALA A 180 13.28 -0.24 -0.99
N ILE A 181 12.16 -0.87 -1.31
CA ILE A 181 11.70 -1.14 -2.68
C ILE A 181 10.23 -0.77 -2.75
N SER A 182 9.91 0.26 -3.51
CA SER A 182 8.55 0.75 -3.70
C SER A 182 7.59 -0.35 -4.14
N SER A 183 6.33 -0.28 -3.74
CA SER A 183 5.26 -1.17 -4.22
C SER A 183 5.01 -1.03 -5.73
N GLY A 184 5.43 0.08 -6.31
CA GLY A 184 5.29 0.37 -7.73
C GLY A 184 3.92 0.89 -8.13
N ILE A 185 3.90 1.77 -9.12
CA ILE A 185 2.70 2.30 -9.75
C ILE A 185 2.74 2.09 -11.27
N ASP A 186 1.62 1.73 -11.86
CA ASP A 186 1.50 1.57 -13.31
C ASP A 186 1.24 2.92 -13.98
N LEU A 187 2.30 3.52 -14.53
CA LEU A 187 2.24 4.83 -15.19
C LEU A 187 1.45 4.82 -16.51
N ASN A 188 1.14 3.64 -17.07
CA ASN A 188 0.24 3.55 -18.21
C ASN A 188 -1.23 3.62 -17.78
N LEU A 189 -1.52 3.19 -16.57
CA LEU A 189 -2.87 3.19 -16.00
C LEU A 189 -3.21 4.56 -15.39
N PHE A 190 -2.26 5.15 -14.65
CA PHE A 190 -2.38 6.47 -14.04
C PHE A 190 -1.48 7.45 -14.77
N ASN A 191 -2.06 8.38 -15.49
CA ASN A 191 -1.34 9.39 -16.26
C ASN A 191 -2.24 10.60 -16.57
N PRO A 192 -1.67 11.75 -16.95
CA PRO A 192 -2.45 12.97 -17.21
C PRO A 192 -3.39 12.90 -18.43
N ALA A 193 -3.26 11.87 -19.28
CA ALA A 193 -4.12 11.71 -20.47
C ALA A 193 -5.46 11.01 -20.16
N ASN A 194 -5.66 10.53 -18.93
CA ASN A 194 -6.93 9.96 -18.50
C ASN A 194 -8.04 11.03 -18.57
N ASN A 195 -9.28 10.60 -18.80
CA ASN A 195 -10.42 11.50 -18.93
C ASN A 195 -11.59 11.09 -18.03
N GLY A 196 -11.85 11.89 -17.02
CA GLY A 196 -12.94 11.72 -16.05
C GLY A 196 -14.17 12.62 -16.28
N ASP A 197 -14.31 13.31 -17.41
CA ASP A 197 -15.45 14.21 -17.65
C ASP A 197 -16.82 13.52 -17.49
N TYR A 198 -16.90 12.22 -17.82
CA TYR A 198 -18.10 11.42 -17.58
C TYR A 198 -18.38 11.20 -16.10
N LEU A 199 -17.36 11.18 -15.24
CA LEU A 199 -17.51 11.09 -13.78
C LEU A 199 -18.04 12.40 -13.21
N ARG A 200 -17.57 13.56 -13.71
CA ARG A 200 -18.15 14.86 -13.34
C ARG A 200 -19.66 14.87 -13.58
N LYS A 201 -20.09 14.38 -14.76
CA LYS A 201 -21.52 14.33 -15.12
C LYS A 201 -22.29 13.30 -14.27
N ARG A 202 -21.73 12.13 -14.01
CA ARG A 202 -22.39 11.05 -13.25
C ARG A 202 -22.65 11.43 -11.80
N TYR A 203 -21.71 12.18 -11.20
CA TYR A 203 -21.75 12.54 -9.78
C TYR A 203 -22.13 14.01 -9.56
N ASP A 204 -22.60 14.70 -10.57
CA ASP A 204 -22.97 16.12 -10.52
C ASP A 204 -21.90 17.02 -9.92
N ILE A 205 -20.61 16.73 -10.23
CA ILE A 205 -19.48 17.50 -9.73
C ILE A 205 -19.40 18.82 -10.51
N PRO A 206 -19.53 19.98 -9.86
CA PRO A 206 -19.58 21.27 -10.51
C PRO A 206 -18.26 21.62 -11.21
N ASN A 207 -18.32 22.55 -12.17
CA ASN A 207 -17.14 23.09 -12.86
C ASN A 207 -16.42 24.12 -11.98
N LYS A 208 -15.81 23.65 -10.90
CA LYS A 208 -15.03 24.40 -9.91
C LYS A 208 -13.71 23.67 -9.67
N PRO A 209 -12.70 24.33 -9.06
CA PRO A 209 -11.50 23.64 -8.58
C PRO A 209 -11.86 22.46 -7.67
N VAL A 210 -11.27 21.29 -7.93
CA VAL A 210 -11.56 20.06 -7.20
C VAL A 210 -10.37 19.66 -6.33
N VAL A 211 -10.64 19.48 -5.04
CA VAL A 211 -9.75 18.81 -4.09
C VAL A 211 -10.19 17.35 -3.97
N LEU A 212 -9.33 16.44 -4.38
CA LEU A 212 -9.61 15.00 -4.39
C LEU A 212 -8.96 14.29 -3.20
N TYR A 213 -9.71 13.40 -2.60
CA TYR A 213 -9.21 12.32 -1.76
C TYR A 213 -9.64 10.98 -2.36
N THR A 214 -8.73 10.01 -2.39
CA THR A 214 -9.05 8.63 -2.71
C THR A 214 -8.53 7.70 -1.63
N GLY A 215 -9.25 6.59 -1.40
CA GLY A 215 -8.82 5.56 -0.48
C GLY A 215 -9.88 5.12 0.52
N ARG A 216 -9.47 4.24 1.43
CA ARG A 216 -10.35 3.72 2.48
C ARG A 216 -10.74 4.83 3.47
N ILE A 217 -12.02 4.90 3.82
CA ILE A 217 -12.53 5.83 4.83
C ILE A 217 -12.44 5.17 6.21
N SER A 218 -11.31 5.38 6.90
CA SER A 218 -10.99 4.77 8.20
C SER A 218 -10.28 5.77 9.10
N GLY A 219 -10.25 5.51 10.41
CA GLY A 219 -9.81 6.47 11.42
C GLY A 219 -8.40 7.02 11.22
N GLU A 220 -7.46 6.16 10.79
CA GLU A 220 -6.08 6.54 10.51
C GLU A 220 -5.92 7.48 9.30
N LYS A 221 -6.93 7.52 8.41
CA LYS A 221 -6.91 8.42 7.24
C LYS A 221 -7.32 9.85 7.54
N ARG A 222 -7.86 10.09 8.74
CA ARG A 222 -8.15 11.41 9.29
C ARG A 222 -8.92 12.34 8.35
N LEU A 223 -9.92 11.80 7.63
CA LEU A 223 -10.81 12.62 6.80
C LEU A 223 -11.56 13.69 7.59
N ASP A 224 -11.74 13.49 8.90
CA ASP A 224 -12.27 14.52 9.81
C ASP A 224 -11.50 15.84 9.72
N VAL A 225 -10.17 15.78 9.57
CA VAL A 225 -9.29 16.96 9.43
C VAL A 225 -9.57 17.67 8.11
N MET A 226 -9.76 16.92 7.01
CA MET A 226 -10.08 17.50 5.70
C MET A 226 -11.46 18.17 5.73
N ILE A 227 -12.48 17.51 6.29
CA ILE A 227 -13.82 18.10 6.37
C ILE A 227 -13.83 19.39 7.20
N ARG A 228 -13.08 19.43 8.30
CA ARG A 228 -12.95 20.65 9.13
C ARG A 228 -12.21 21.77 8.42
N ALA A 229 -11.36 21.48 7.44
CA ALA A 229 -10.65 22.49 6.66
C ALA A 229 -11.55 23.18 5.61
N ILE A 230 -12.65 22.52 5.17
CA ILE A 230 -13.49 23.00 4.06
C ILE A 230 -14.03 24.42 4.28
N PRO A 231 -14.64 24.80 5.42
CA PRO A 231 -15.16 26.15 5.60
C PRO A 231 -14.11 27.22 5.34
N SER A 232 -12.92 27.09 5.92
CA SER A 232 -11.82 28.05 5.74
C SER A 232 -11.29 28.09 4.30
N VAL A 233 -11.36 26.98 3.56
CA VAL A 233 -11.05 26.98 2.11
C VAL A 233 -12.12 27.77 1.35
N LEU A 234 -13.40 27.52 1.65
CA LEU A 234 -14.53 28.17 0.96
C LEU A 234 -14.62 29.68 1.24
N ASP A 235 -14.15 30.15 2.37
CA ASP A 235 -13.99 31.61 2.65
C ASP A 235 -13.02 32.28 1.67
N SER A 236 -12.16 31.51 1.02
CA SER A 236 -11.08 32.01 0.18
C SER A 236 -11.21 31.69 -1.30
N ILE A 237 -11.81 30.54 -1.65
CA ILE A 237 -11.97 30.06 -3.02
C ILE A 237 -13.18 29.12 -3.12
N ASP A 238 -13.98 29.28 -4.15
CA ASP A 238 -15.13 28.43 -4.43
C ASP A 238 -14.66 27.10 -5.01
N ALA A 239 -14.36 26.14 -4.13
CA ALA A 239 -13.84 24.81 -4.44
C ALA A 239 -14.87 23.71 -4.17
N HIS A 240 -14.65 22.53 -4.76
CA HIS A 240 -15.44 21.33 -4.53
C HIS A 240 -14.55 20.19 -4.05
N PHE A 241 -15.02 19.37 -3.11
CA PHE A 241 -14.29 18.28 -2.52
C PHE A 241 -14.89 16.95 -2.99
N VAL A 242 -14.05 16.08 -3.52
CA VAL A 242 -14.45 14.74 -3.97
C VAL A 242 -13.78 13.69 -3.12
N ILE A 243 -14.58 12.83 -2.50
CA ILE A 243 -14.14 11.73 -1.65
C ILE A 243 -14.51 10.42 -2.34
N CYS A 244 -13.48 9.74 -2.87
CA CYS A 244 -13.63 8.47 -3.57
C CYS A 244 -13.18 7.31 -2.68
N GLY A 245 -14.11 6.50 -2.21
CA GLY A 245 -13.82 5.32 -1.39
C GLY A 245 -14.94 4.94 -0.45
N GLU A 246 -14.71 3.85 0.28
CA GLU A 246 -15.62 3.29 1.26
C GLU A 246 -14.86 2.97 2.56
N GLY A 247 -15.56 2.79 3.67
CA GLY A 247 -14.95 2.36 4.92
C GLY A 247 -15.81 2.58 6.15
N ARG A 248 -15.29 2.13 7.30
CA ARG A 248 -16.04 2.11 8.57
C ARG A 248 -16.43 3.49 9.09
N GLU A 249 -15.64 4.51 8.75
CA GLU A 249 -15.86 5.89 9.19
C GLU A 249 -16.76 6.71 8.23
N LYS A 250 -17.25 6.12 7.14
CA LYS A 250 -18.02 6.86 6.12
C LYS A 250 -19.21 7.60 6.73
N GLU A 251 -20.04 6.92 7.51
CA GLU A 251 -21.20 7.51 8.16
C GLU A 251 -20.83 8.66 9.10
N ASN A 252 -19.75 8.50 9.87
CA ASN A 252 -19.24 9.54 10.75
C ASN A 252 -18.78 10.78 9.96
N ILE A 253 -18.11 10.57 8.83
CA ILE A 253 -17.64 11.66 7.95
C ILE A 253 -18.81 12.35 7.27
N GLU A 254 -19.81 11.62 6.74
CA GLU A 254 -21.03 12.21 6.17
C GLU A 254 -21.82 13.04 7.21
N ASN A 255 -21.90 12.56 8.45
CA ASN A 255 -22.51 13.31 9.54
C ASN A 255 -21.70 14.57 9.90
N LEU A 256 -20.38 14.51 9.83
CA LEU A 256 -19.53 15.68 10.04
C LEU A 256 -19.71 16.72 8.92
N VAL A 257 -19.80 16.30 7.65
CA VAL A 257 -20.09 17.18 6.50
C VAL A 257 -21.41 17.95 6.73
N LYS A 258 -22.47 17.26 7.17
CA LYS A 258 -23.76 17.90 7.50
C LYS A 258 -23.60 18.87 8.68
N LYS A 259 -22.90 18.49 9.74
CA LYS A 259 -22.68 19.33 10.93
C LYS A 259 -21.89 20.61 10.60
N MET A 260 -20.95 20.53 9.64
CA MET A 260 -20.15 21.69 9.19
C MET A 260 -20.87 22.54 8.13
N ASP A 261 -22.08 22.13 7.70
CA ASP A 261 -22.91 22.80 6.67
C ASP A 261 -22.17 22.98 5.32
N VAL A 262 -21.41 21.95 4.92
CA VAL A 262 -20.63 21.98 3.66
C VAL A 262 -21.06 20.89 2.68
N TYR A 263 -22.26 20.33 2.83
CA TYR A 263 -22.74 19.20 2.03
C TYR A 263 -22.85 19.51 0.52
N GLU A 264 -23.12 20.76 0.15
CA GLU A 264 -23.17 21.20 -1.26
C GLU A 264 -21.78 21.25 -1.94
N ASN A 265 -20.72 21.27 -1.12
CA ASN A 265 -19.34 21.35 -1.58
C ASN A 265 -18.60 20.01 -1.52
N VAL A 266 -19.29 18.91 -1.13
CA VAL A 266 -18.66 17.59 -0.98
C VAL A 266 -19.45 16.53 -1.73
N THR A 267 -18.75 15.79 -2.60
CA THR A 267 -19.30 14.62 -3.30
C THR A 267 -18.62 13.35 -2.83
N PHE A 268 -19.41 12.36 -2.40
CA PHE A 268 -18.95 11.01 -2.13
C PHE A 268 -19.27 10.12 -3.33
N THR A 269 -18.27 9.61 -4.02
CA THR A 269 -18.47 8.72 -5.17
C THR A 269 -18.68 7.27 -4.76
N GLY A 270 -18.29 6.91 -3.51
CA GLY A 270 -18.19 5.53 -3.13
C GLY A 270 -17.02 4.82 -3.82
N PHE A 271 -17.11 3.49 -3.93
CA PHE A 271 -16.12 2.67 -4.62
C PHE A 271 -16.32 2.76 -6.14
N LEU A 272 -15.27 3.14 -6.87
CA LEU A 272 -15.26 3.10 -8.33
C LEU A 272 -14.68 1.78 -8.84
N PRO A 273 -15.25 1.19 -9.91
CA PRO A 273 -14.67 0.02 -10.57
C PRO A 273 -13.23 0.29 -11.05
N ASN A 274 -12.39 -0.75 -11.06
CA ASN A 274 -10.97 -0.63 -11.45
C ASN A 274 -10.75 0.02 -12.83
N GLY A 275 -11.67 -0.14 -13.77
CA GLY A 275 -11.57 0.49 -15.09
C GLY A 275 -11.89 1.98 -15.12
N GLU A 276 -12.57 2.50 -14.09
CA GLU A 276 -12.97 3.92 -13.98
C GLU A 276 -12.14 4.66 -12.91
N PHE A 277 -11.55 3.91 -11.97
CA PHE A 277 -10.83 4.49 -10.85
C PHE A 277 -9.64 5.39 -11.25
N PRO A 278 -8.84 5.08 -12.28
CA PRO A 278 -7.77 5.97 -12.72
C PRO A 278 -8.26 7.32 -13.24
N ASP A 279 -9.48 7.36 -13.80
CA ASP A 279 -10.03 8.58 -14.39
C ASP A 279 -10.45 9.63 -13.36
N ILE A 280 -10.68 9.23 -12.09
CA ILE A 280 -11.07 10.16 -11.03
C ILE A 280 -9.99 11.22 -10.75
N TYR A 281 -8.71 10.87 -10.94
CA TYR A 281 -7.62 11.81 -10.72
C TYR A 281 -7.60 12.93 -11.76
N SER A 282 -8.07 12.68 -12.99
CA SER A 282 -8.08 13.67 -14.07
C SER A 282 -9.09 14.81 -13.87
N ILE A 283 -10.08 14.64 -12.98
CA ILE A 283 -11.04 15.72 -12.67
C ILE A 283 -10.53 16.65 -11.56
N ALA A 284 -9.41 16.31 -10.92
CA ALA A 284 -8.90 17.04 -9.76
C ALA A 284 -7.87 18.10 -10.14
N ASP A 285 -7.82 19.17 -9.36
CA ASP A 285 -6.79 20.21 -9.39
C ASP A 285 -5.73 19.98 -8.33
N LEU A 286 -6.08 19.25 -7.24
CA LEU A 286 -5.24 18.99 -6.08
C LEU A 286 -5.63 17.66 -5.44
N PHE A 287 -4.64 16.90 -4.99
CA PHE A 287 -4.85 15.74 -4.14
C PHE A 287 -4.54 16.06 -2.68
N ALA A 288 -5.46 15.76 -1.76
CA ALA A 288 -5.28 15.98 -0.33
C ALA A 288 -5.32 14.68 0.47
N ILE A 289 -4.30 14.44 1.32
CA ILE A 289 -4.22 13.24 2.15
C ILE A 289 -3.82 13.57 3.60
N PRO A 290 -4.77 13.66 4.53
CA PRO A 290 -4.52 13.98 5.93
C PRO A 290 -4.10 12.77 6.79
N SER A 291 -3.77 11.64 6.18
CA SER A 291 -3.46 10.37 6.85
C SER A 291 -2.33 10.49 7.88
N GLU A 292 -2.50 9.81 9.01
CA GLU A 292 -1.50 9.72 10.08
C GLU A 292 -0.76 8.37 10.09
N SER A 293 -1.10 7.43 9.18
CA SER A 293 -0.44 6.13 9.11
C SER A 293 -0.31 5.64 7.68
N GLU A 294 0.89 5.75 7.13
CA GLU A 294 1.26 5.30 5.78
C GLU A 294 2.64 4.66 5.77
N LEU A 295 2.73 3.39 5.41
CA LEU A 295 4.02 2.76 5.07
C LEU A 295 4.48 3.15 3.67
N GLN A 296 3.54 3.27 2.74
CA GLN A 296 3.64 3.91 1.44
C GLN A 296 2.23 4.20 0.96
N SER A 297 1.97 5.42 0.58
CA SER A 297 0.65 5.82 0.08
C SER A 297 0.56 5.56 -1.42
N ILE A 298 -0.09 4.45 -1.80
CA ILE A 298 -0.32 4.08 -3.21
C ILE A 298 -1.17 5.17 -3.88
N VAL A 299 -2.23 5.63 -3.23
CA VAL A 299 -3.11 6.68 -3.75
C VAL A 299 -2.39 8.02 -3.97
N THR A 300 -1.36 8.33 -3.16
CA THR A 300 -0.51 9.50 -3.41
C THR A 300 0.34 9.27 -4.67
N MET A 301 0.91 8.08 -4.87
CA MET A 301 1.64 7.77 -6.10
C MET A 301 0.74 7.83 -7.35
N GLU A 302 -0.53 7.42 -7.22
CA GLU A 302 -1.54 7.52 -8.28
C GLU A 302 -1.83 9.00 -8.62
N ALA A 303 -1.95 9.86 -7.61
CA ALA A 303 -2.10 11.29 -7.79
C ALA A 303 -0.88 11.92 -8.47
N LEU A 304 0.35 11.58 -8.01
CA LEU A 304 1.59 12.05 -8.64
C LEU A 304 1.68 11.59 -10.10
N ALA A 305 1.33 10.34 -10.40
CA ALA A 305 1.33 9.77 -11.75
C ALA A 305 0.30 10.45 -12.68
N SER A 306 -0.76 11.01 -12.10
CA SER A 306 -1.77 11.79 -12.81
C SER A 306 -1.42 13.28 -12.92
N GLY A 307 -0.23 13.69 -12.46
CA GLY A 307 0.26 15.07 -12.57
C GLY A 307 -0.37 16.04 -11.56
N LEU A 308 -0.86 15.55 -10.42
CA LEU A 308 -1.47 16.42 -9.41
C LEU A 308 -0.44 16.92 -8.38
N PRO A 309 -0.54 18.18 -7.97
CA PRO A 309 0.08 18.64 -6.74
C PRO A 309 -0.57 17.97 -5.53
N VAL A 310 0.17 17.84 -4.43
CA VAL A 310 -0.30 17.11 -3.25
C VAL A 310 -0.21 17.96 -2.00
N VAL A 311 -1.27 17.99 -1.18
CA VAL A 311 -1.20 18.45 0.20
C VAL A 311 -1.33 17.24 1.13
N ALA A 312 -0.29 16.98 1.92
CA ALA A 312 -0.21 15.79 2.75
C ALA A 312 0.16 16.12 4.21
N SER A 313 -0.27 15.26 5.13
CA SER A 313 0.23 15.35 6.51
C SER A 313 1.74 15.06 6.55
N ASN A 314 2.48 15.78 7.38
CA ASN A 314 3.91 15.56 7.62
C ASN A 314 4.08 14.36 8.58
N LYS A 315 3.73 13.17 8.12
CA LYS A 315 3.70 11.96 8.94
C LYS A 315 4.13 10.71 8.16
N ASP A 316 4.84 9.84 8.85
CA ASP A 316 5.31 8.54 8.36
C ASP A 316 6.01 8.66 6.97
N ALA A 317 5.57 7.91 5.96
CA ALA A 317 6.19 7.88 4.64
C ALA A 317 5.65 8.94 3.65
N LEU A 318 4.69 9.78 4.02
CA LEU A 318 4.18 10.82 3.12
C LEU A 318 5.25 11.84 2.68
N PRO A 319 6.19 12.29 3.56
CA PRO A 319 7.28 13.17 3.16
C PRO A 319 8.27 12.56 2.15
N GLU A 320 8.29 11.23 1.98
CA GLU A 320 9.10 10.60 0.92
C GLU A 320 8.50 10.79 -0.48
N LEU A 321 7.18 11.02 -0.56
CA LEU A 321 6.45 11.24 -1.81
C LEU A 321 6.20 12.72 -2.07
N VAL A 322 6.01 13.52 -1.01
CA VAL A 322 5.72 14.95 -1.10
C VAL A 322 6.95 15.73 -0.67
N GLN A 323 7.73 16.18 -1.65
CA GLN A 323 8.94 16.99 -1.47
C GLN A 323 8.53 18.45 -1.39
N ASN A 324 8.31 18.92 -0.16
CA ASN A 324 7.86 20.28 0.13
C ASN A 324 8.98 21.31 -0.12
N PRO A 325 8.79 22.35 -0.96
CA PRO A 325 7.56 22.72 -1.66
C PRO A 325 7.51 22.30 -3.14
N GLU A 326 8.31 21.36 -3.61
CA GLU A 326 8.57 21.11 -5.03
C GLU A 326 7.36 20.52 -5.79
N ASN A 327 6.68 19.50 -5.24
CA ASN A 327 5.50 18.86 -5.84
C ASN A 327 4.26 18.91 -4.95
N GLY A 328 4.32 19.63 -3.85
CA GLY A 328 3.22 19.76 -2.92
C GLY A 328 3.63 20.37 -1.60
N LEU A 329 2.69 20.45 -0.67
CA LEU A 329 2.90 21.08 0.64
C LEU A 329 2.57 20.10 1.77
N LEU A 330 3.39 20.14 2.83
CA LEU A 330 3.18 19.36 4.03
C LEU A 330 2.56 20.22 5.14
N PHE A 331 1.68 19.63 5.94
CA PHE A 331 1.09 20.25 7.13
C PHE A 331 1.21 19.33 8.36
N ASN A 332 1.12 19.89 9.56
CA ASN A 332 1.19 19.10 10.79
C ASN A 332 -0.03 18.21 10.94
N PRO A 333 0.11 16.91 11.31
CA PRO A 333 -0.99 16.00 11.52
C PRO A 333 -2.07 16.57 12.42
N GLY A 334 -3.34 16.45 12.02
CA GLY A 334 -4.48 16.95 12.77
C GLY A 334 -4.79 18.43 12.65
N ASP A 335 -3.94 19.21 11.99
CA ASP A 335 -4.09 20.67 11.85
C ASP A 335 -4.93 21.01 10.61
N SER A 336 -6.24 21.15 10.80
CA SER A 336 -7.17 21.49 9.70
C SER A 336 -7.00 22.92 9.20
N GLU A 337 -6.54 23.85 10.03
CA GLU A 337 -6.28 25.22 9.62
C GLU A 337 -5.05 25.30 8.70
N ALA A 338 -3.95 24.65 9.07
CA ALA A 338 -2.78 24.55 8.20
C ALA A 338 -3.12 23.83 6.89
N LEU A 339 -3.94 22.76 6.92
CA LEU A 339 -4.41 22.07 5.72
C LEU A 339 -5.18 23.03 4.79
N SER A 340 -6.11 23.83 5.33
CA SER A 340 -6.89 24.79 4.54
C SER A 340 -6.00 25.83 3.87
N GLN A 341 -5.04 26.39 4.60
CA GLN A 341 -4.09 27.38 4.07
C GLN A 341 -3.27 26.80 2.91
N LYS A 342 -2.79 25.55 3.04
CA LYS A 342 -2.01 24.88 1.98
C LYS A 342 -2.85 24.55 0.74
N ILE A 343 -4.10 24.17 0.90
CA ILE A 343 -5.03 23.98 -0.22
C ILE A 343 -5.25 25.31 -0.95
N VAL A 344 -5.55 26.38 -0.24
CA VAL A 344 -5.79 27.71 -0.80
C VAL A 344 -4.54 28.26 -1.51
N GLU A 345 -3.35 28.06 -0.92
CA GLU A 345 -2.07 28.48 -1.50
C GLU A 345 -1.87 27.92 -2.91
N ILE A 346 -2.12 26.60 -3.09
CA ILE A 346 -1.94 25.96 -4.39
C ILE A 346 -3.09 26.31 -5.35
N LEU A 347 -4.34 26.31 -4.89
CA LEU A 347 -5.49 26.52 -5.79
C LEU A 347 -5.61 27.97 -6.31
N LYS A 348 -5.02 28.94 -5.63
CA LYS A 348 -5.00 30.35 -6.07
C LYS A 348 -3.87 30.67 -7.05
N ASP A 349 -2.90 29.81 -7.22
CA ASP A 349 -1.73 30.04 -8.07
C ASP A 349 -1.62 28.94 -9.14
N ASP A 350 -2.15 29.21 -10.33
CA ASP A 350 -2.13 28.28 -11.45
C ASP A 350 -0.71 27.94 -11.94
N VAL A 351 0.24 28.84 -11.76
CA VAL A 351 1.64 28.61 -12.12
C VAL A 351 2.27 27.62 -11.14
N LEU A 352 2.07 27.86 -9.84
CA LEU A 352 2.53 26.95 -8.78
C LEU A 352 1.90 25.58 -8.93
N LYS A 353 0.56 25.51 -9.10
CA LYS A 353 -0.19 24.27 -9.30
C LYS A 353 0.37 23.44 -10.45
N ARG A 354 0.62 24.07 -11.60
CA ARG A 354 1.18 23.39 -12.79
C ARG A 354 2.62 22.91 -12.54
N SER A 355 3.48 23.76 -12.02
CA SER A 355 4.88 23.41 -11.71
C SER A 355 4.97 22.25 -10.73
N MET A 356 4.15 22.25 -9.67
CA MET A 356 4.08 21.12 -8.72
C MET A 356 3.59 19.83 -9.38
N GLY A 357 2.62 19.92 -10.29
CA GLY A 357 2.13 18.77 -11.05
C GLY A 357 3.21 18.17 -11.98
N GLU A 358 3.98 19.02 -12.67
CA GLU A 358 5.10 18.57 -13.51
C GLU A 358 6.17 17.86 -12.66
N THR A 359 6.53 18.45 -11.51
CA THR A 359 7.48 17.82 -10.57
C THR A 359 6.93 16.50 -10.00
N SER A 360 5.61 16.40 -9.77
CA SER A 360 4.97 15.14 -9.38
C SER A 360 5.22 14.02 -10.39
N LEU A 361 5.10 14.32 -11.69
CA LEU A 361 5.39 13.36 -12.78
C LEU A 361 6.85 12.93 -12.81
N GLU A 362 7.79 13.81 -12.46
CA GLU A 362 9.21 13.45 -12.37
C GLU A 362 9.49 12.55 -11.16
N ILE A 363 8.97 12.93 -9.99
CA ILE A 363 9.18 12.18 -8.74
C ILE A 363 8.63 10.76 -8.85
N VAL A 364 7.45 10.58 -9.45
CA VAL A 364 6.81 9.27 -9.51
C VAL A 364 7.55 8.27 -10.42
N GLN A 365 8.40 8.72 -11.35
CA GLN A 365 9.16 7.82 -12.24
C GLN A 365 9.99 6.79 -11.47
N LYS A 366 10.60 7.19 -10.36
CA LYS A 366 11.37 6.27 -9.51
C LYS A 366 10.51 5.18 -8.85
N HIS A 367 9.20 5.42 -8.77
CA HIS A 367 8.20 4.50 -8.24
C HIS A 367 7.45 3.72 -9.34
N SER A 368 7.85 3.82 -10.61
CA SER A 368 7.23 3.04 -11.67
C SER A 368 7.29 1.54 -11.36
N ILE A 369 6.26 0.82 -11.73
CA ILE A 369 6.20 -0.63 -11.51
C ILE A 369 7.37 -1.34 -12.19
N GLU A 370 7.82 -0.86 -13.35
CA GLU A 370 8.96 -1.43 -14.07
C GLU A 370 10.28 -1.27 -13.30
N ASN A 371 10.49 -0.11 -12.67
CA ASN A 371 11.63 0.11 -11.78
C ASN A 371 11.56 -0.77 -10.52
N THR A 372 10.36 -0.90 -9.93
CA THR A 372 10.13 -1.82 -8.80
C THR A 372 10.52 -3.25 -9.14
N ILE A 373 10.07 -3.77 -10.30
CA ILE A 373 10.41 -5.13 -10.72
C ILE A 373 11.91 -5.30 -10.93
N SER A 374 12.57 -4.32 -11.57
CA SER A 374 14.03 -4.35 -11.76
C SER A 374 14.80 -4.38 -10.43
N GLN A 375 14.31 -3.65 -9.43
CA GLN A 375 14.90 -3.67 -8.09
C GLN A 375 14.71 -5.01 -7.37
N PHE A 376 13.53 -5.65 -7.50
CA PHE A 376 13.32 -7.00 -6.98
C PHE A 376 14.20 -8.03 -7.67
N GLU A 377 14.31 -8.00 -9.00
CA GLU A 377 15.22 -8.90 -9.75
C GLU A 377 16.67 -8.74 -9.30
N SER A 378 17.13 -7.49 -9.13
CA SER A 378 18.48 -7.21 -8.62
C SER A 378 18.68 -7.78 -7.23
N LEU A 379 17.71 -7.62 -6.34
CA LEU A 379 17.78 -8.14 -4.96
C LEU A 379 17.77 -9.67 -4.95
N TYR A 380 16.95 -10.31 -5.79
CA TYR A 380 16.90 -11.77 -5.88
C TYR A 380 18.23 -12.33 -6.36
N ASN A 381 18.84 -11.75 -7.41
CA ASN A 381 20.16 -12.14 -7.88
C ASN A 381 21.23 -11.94 -6.80
N GLU A 382 21.26 -10.78 -6.12
CA GLU A 382 22.19 -10.51 -5.02
C GLU A 382 22.06 -11.55 -3.89
N ALA A 383 20.82 -11.93 -3.54
CA ALA A 383 20.56 -12.93 -2.51
C ALA A 383 21.07 -14.31 -2.93
N ILE A 384 20.82 -14.73 -4.18
CA ILE A 384 21.29 -16.01 -4.74
C ILE A 384 22.82 -16.05 -4.74
N ASP A 385 23.49 -15.01 -5.27
CA ASP A 385 24.95 -14.94 -5.38
C ASP A 385 25.62 -14.93 -4.00
N THR A 386 25.09 -14.13 -3.07
CA THR A 386 25.59 -14.08 -1.68
C THR A 386 25.43 -15.43 -0.98
N PHE A 387 24.36 -16.15 -1.26
CA PHE A 387 24.09 -17.44 -0.68
C PHE A 387 25.03 -18.53 -1.24
N ASN A 388 25.24 -18.54 -2.55
CA ASN A 388 26.14 -19.48 -3.23
C ASN A 388 27.61 -19.27 -2.83
N SER A 389 28.04 -18.02 -2.71
CA SER A 389 29.41 -17.70 -2.26
C SER A 389 29.70 -18.19 -0.84
N LYS A 390 28.73 -18.21 0.05
CA LYS A 390 28.84 -18.74 1.43
C LYS A 390 28.86 -20.28 1.49
N ARG A 391 28.42 -20.98 0.44
CA ARG A 391 28.40 -22.44 0.35
C ARG A 391 29.64 -23.02 -0.35
N GLY A 392 30.33 -22.20 -1.14
CA GLY A 392 31.56 -22.58 -1.84
C GLY A 392 32.82 -22.51 -0.96
N HIS A 393 32.67 -22.07 0.27
CA HIS A 393 33.68 -22.11 1.34
C HIS A 393 33.21 -23.02 2.46
#